data_d4b74d0b76c2662a6b5877d91103176f
#
_entry.id   d4b74d0b76c2662a6b5877d91103176f
#
_cell.length_a   1.000
_cell.length_b   1.000
_cell.length_c   1.000
_cell.angle_alpha   90.00
_cell.angle_beta   90.00
_cell.angle_gamma   90.00
#
_symmetry.space_group_name_H-M   'P 1'
#
loop_
_entity.id
_entity.type
_entity.pdbx_description
1 polymer ?
#
loop_
_entity_poly.entity_id
_entity_poly.type
_entity_poly.pdbx_seq_one_letter_code
_entity_poly.pdbx_strand_id
1 'polypeptide(L)'
;MQLIAYASAPEWNPSTLPAELFAGQRVPEHTWAQYQALSGSLKIRKLSAQNDILAEHELCAANPSVQLAPDSEYRLAQASDDVRVQLDYYTTAAHYISLRYGLTATHSEVIRAVEQHHVAPCNTLDMGAGQGRNALYLALQGFDITAVDTNPNGLANIAQIAAEERIPARTELYDLNQAALQHDYGFIVSTVTFMFLERDRVPAIIADMQAHTQSGGYNLIVCAMDTPDYPCPMPFSFTFQANELRDYYAGWEFLDYREELGAMHAKDAHGNPVQFKFVNMLARKP
;
A
#
# COMPACT_ATOMS: atom_id res chain seq x y z
N MET A 1 -8.29 6.57 13.32
CA MET A 1 -7.11 6.24 12.48
C MET A 1 -5.96 5.91 13.41
N GLN A 2 -5.42 4.71 13.33
CA GLN A 2 -4.26 4.28 14.13
C GLN A 2 -2.99 4.57 13.34
N LEU A 3 -2.02 5.25 13.98
CA LEU A 3 -0.71 5.52 13.40
C LEU A 3 0.31 4.52 13.93
N ILE A 4 1.24 4.12 13.05
CA ILE A 4 2.31 3.17 13.33
C ILE A 4 3.64 3.88 13.10
N ALA A 5 4.55 3.80 14.08
CA ALA A 5 5.90 4.36 13.93
C ALA A 5 6.68 3.50 12.92
N TYR A 6 7.29 4.14 11.91
CA TYR A 6 8.06 3.43 10.89
C TYR A 6 9.54 3.85 10.83
N ALA A 7 9.89 5.01 11.36
CA ALA A 7 11.25 5.49 11.42
C ALA A 7 11.43 6.44 12.61
N SER A 8 12.67 6.53 13.08
CA SER A 8 13.11 7.48 14.12
C SER A 8 14.43 8.10 13.71
N ALA A 9 14.56 9.42 13.90
CA ALA A 9 15.84 10.07 13.81
C ALA A 9 16.71 9.74 15.04
N PRO A 10 18.04 9.88 14.97
CA PRO A 10 18.87 9.90 16.16
C PRO A 10 18.40 10.99 17.15
N GLU A 11 18.60 10.77 18.44
CA GLU A 11 18.39 11.82 19.42
C GLU A 11 19.34 12.98 19.14
N TRP A 12 18.81 14.20 19.12
CA TRP A 12 19.59 15.41 18.90
C TRP A 12 19.75 16.24 20.19
N ASN A 13 20.88 16.90 20.28
CA ASN A 13 21.20 17.92 21.25
C ASN A 13 21.64 19.21 20.53
N PRO A 14 21.97 20.34 21.21
CA PRO A 14 22.31 21.58 20.53
C PRO A 14 23.47 21.49 19.53
N SER A 15 24.41 20.55 19.73
CA SER A 15 25.56 20.37 18.85
C SER A 15 25.29 19.43 17.65
N THR A 16 24.24 18.61 17.72
CA THR A 16 23.89 17.62 16.68
C THR A 16 22.58 17.94 15.97
N LEU A 17 21.83 18.94 16.44
CA LEU A 17 20.57 19.37 15.83
C LEU A 17 20.83 19.91 14.42
N PRO A 18 20.22 19.31 13.38
CA PRO A 18 20.52 19.69 11.99
C PRO A 18 20.12 21.11 11.68
N ALA A 19 21.05 21.90 11.13
CA ALA A 19 20.84 23.32 10.80
C ALA A 19 19.73 23.52 9.74
N GLU A 20 19.56 22.57 8.83
CA GLU A 20 18.53 22.58 7.79
C GLU A 20 17.10 22.60 8.34
N LEU A 21 16.88 22.09 9.56
CA LEU A 21 15.56 22.13 10.21
C LEU A 21 15.14 23.57 10.58
N PHE A 22 16.07 24.50 10.69
CA PHE A 22 15.80 25.93 10.92
C PHE A 22 15.50 26.70 9.63
N ALA A 23 15.92 26.16 8.47
CA ALA A 23 15.68 26.79 7.18
C ALA A 23 14.25 26.57 6.65
N GLY A 24 13.64 25.46 7.02
CA GLY A 24 12.30 25.06 6.60
C GLY A 24 12.28 23.64 6.06
N GLN A 25 11.28 22.89 6.43
CA GLN A 25 11.07 21.49 6.04
C GLN A 25 9.60 21.27 5.72
N ARG A 26 9.34 20.23 4.92
CA ARG A 26 7.99 19.71 4.69
C ARG A 26 7.90 18.30 5.20
N VAL A 27 6.85 18.01 5.97
CA VAL A 27 6.54 16.63 6.36
C VAL A 27 6.17 15.85 5.10
N PRO A 28 6.79 14.70 4.83
CA PRO A 28 6.48 13.91 3.64
C PRO A 28 4.99 13.52 3.58
N GLU A 29 4.51 13.28 2.38
CA GLU A 29 3.17 12.74 2.14
C GLU A 29 2.98 11.43 2.91
N HIS A 30 1.78 11.18 3.41
CA HIS A 30 1.43 9.99 4.22
C HIS A 30 2.23 9.80 5.52
N THR A 31 2.99 10.82 5.94
CA THR A 31 3.84 10.81 7.15
C THR A 31 3.35 11.81 8.18
N TRP A 32 3.32 11.42 9.43
CA TRP A 32 3.19 12.31 10.59
C TRP A 32 4.55 12.39 11.29
N ALA A 33 5.05 13.62 11.51
CA ALA A 33 6.30 13.85 12.22
C ALA A 33 5.99 14.25 13.66
N GLN A 34 6.47 13.49 14.63
CA GLN A 34 6.29 13.79 16.04
C GLN A 34 7.61 14.22 16.65
N TYR A 35 7.71 15.48 17.05
CA TYR A 35 8.79 15.99 17.85
C TYR A 35 8.49 15.82 19.34
N GLN A 36 9.48 15.36 20.10
CA GLN A 36 9.40 15.22 21.56
C GLN A 36 10.63 15.85 22.21
N ALA A 37 10.44 16.85 23.07
CA ALA A 37 11.49 17.37 23.93
C ALA A 37 11.69 16.42 25.12
N LEU A 38 12.89 15.85 25.22
CA LEU A 38 13.32 14.99 26.34
C LEU A 38 13.88 15.79 27.48
N SER A 39 14.49 16.96 27.17
CA SER A 39 14.91 18.00 28.13
C SER A 39 14.96 19.36 27.43
N GLY A 40 15.07 20.45 28.20
CA GLY A 40 15.14 21.79 27.68
C GLY A 40 13.86 22.26 26.99
N SER A 41 14.00 23.14 26.00
CA SER A 41 12.88 23.65 25.21
C SER A 41 13.21 23.76 23.72
N LEU A 42 12.17 23.61 22.88
CA LEU A 42 12.26 23.72 21.44
C LEU A 42 11.02 24.44 20.90
N LYS A 43 11.22 25.48 20.07
CA LYS A 43 10.12 26.14 19.36
C LYS A 43 10.04 25.69 17.92
N ILE A 44 8.84 25.30 17.50
CA ILE A 44 8.53 24.84 16.15
C ILE A 44 7.45 25.75 15.58
N ARG A 45 7.69 26.30 14.39
CA ARG A 45 6.73 27.12 13.63
C ARG A 45 6.16 26.32 12.48
N LYS A 46 4.84 26.20 12.46
CA LYS A 46 4.11 25.72 11.28
C LYS A 46 3.96 26.89 10.30
N LEU A 47 4.19 26.61 9.01
CA LEU A 47 4.25 27.63 7.97
C LEU A 47 3.13 27.42 6.94
N SER A 48 2.73 28.51 6.27
CA SER A 48 1.97 28.46 5.02
C SER A 48 2.91 28.18 3.84
N ALA A 49 2.34 27.89 2.67
CA ALA A 49 3.10 27.78 1.42
C ALA A 49 3.82 29.09 1.02
N GLN A 50 3.38 30.24 1.58
CA GLN A 50 4.01 31.56 1.40
C GLN A 50 5.02 31.87 2.52
N ASN A 51 5.34 30.88 3.37
CA ASN A 51 6.26 31.00 4.50
C ASN A 51 5.76 31.91 5.66
N ASP A 52 4.45 32.17 5.73
CA ASP A 52 3.85 32.88 6.87
C ASP A 52 3.69 31.93 8.07
N ILE A 53 3.84 32.45 9.28
CA ILE A 53 3.68 31.65 10.49
C ILE A 53 2.19 31.42 10.76
N LEU A 54 1.74 30.16 10.66
CA LEU A 54 0.37 29.76 10.97
C LEU A 54 0.17 29.40 12.44
N ALA A 55 1.19 28.83 13.07
CA ALA A 55 1.19 28.46 14.48
C ALA A 55 2.64 28.37 15.02
N GLU A 56 2.79 28.56 16.31
CA GLU A 56 4.04 28.32 17.03
C GLU A 56 3.76 27.36 18.20
N HIS A 57 4.58 26.30 18.30
CA HIS A 57 4.54 25.31 19.36
C HIS A 57 5.82 25.40 20.17
N GLU A 58 5.71 25.55 21.48
CA GLU A 58 6.83 25.47 22.40
C GLU A 58 6.79 24.12 23.13
N LEU A 59 7.80 23.30 22.87
CA LEU A 59 7.99 22.02 23.53
C LEU A 59 8.87 22.23 24.77
N CYS A 60 8.42 21.74 25.90
CA CYS A 60 9.12 21.78 27.18
C CYS A 60 8.54 20.69 28.10
N ALA A 61 9.00 20.62 29.35
CA ALA A 61 8.51 19.63 30.32
C ALA A 61 6.98 19.64 30.51
N ALA A 62 6.33 20.81 30.39
CA ALA A 62 4.89 20.94 30.54
C ALA A 62 4.11 20.57 29.26
N ASN A 63 4.73 20.70 28.10
CA ASN A 63 4.17 20.36 26.79
C ASN A 63 5.25 19.65 25.95
N PRO A 64 5.51 18.34 26.20
CA PRO A 64 6.72 17.70 25.71
C PRO A 64 6.69 17.35 24.22
N SER A 65 5.54 17.32 23.55
CA SER A 65 5.47 16.85 22.17
C SER A 65 4.51 17.62 21.29
N VAL A 66 4.78 17.61 19.98
CA VAL A 66 3.87 18.07 18.92
C VAL A 66 3.91 17.09 17.77
N GLN A 67 2.75 16.80 17.18
CA GLN A 67 2.63 16.02 15.95
C GLN A 67 2.27 16.93 14.79
N LEU A 68 3.07 16.89 13.73
CA LEU A 68 2.87 17.60 12.48
C LEU A 68 2.25 16.64 11.47
N ALA A 69 1.16 17.06 10.82
CA ALA A 69 0.45 16.26 9.84
C ALA A 69 1.22 16.17 8.50
N PRO A 70 0.89 15.19 7.63
CA PRO A 70 1.43 15.11 6.29
C PRO A 70 1.32 16.45 5.56
N ASP A 71 2.28 16.71 4.68
CA ASP A 71 2.36 17.92 3.85
C ASP A 71 2.51 19.25 4.61
N SER A 72 2.57 19.23 5.94
CA SER A 72 2.80 20.43 6.74
C SER A 72 4.19 21.01 6.48
N GLU A 73 4.26 22.29 6.19
CA GLU A 73 5.51 23.03 6.17
C GLU A 73 5.83 23.57 7.57
N TYR A 74 7.08 23.45 7.99
CA TYR A 74 7.50 23.84 9.33
C TYR A 74 8.99 24.20 9.35
N ARG A 75 9.40 24.90 10.41
CA ARG A 75 10.80 25.10 10.77
C ARG A 75 10.99 25.12 12.28
N LEU A 76 12.18 24.79 12.73
CA LEU A 76 12.62 25.09 14.08
C LEU A 76 12.91 26.58 14.19
N ALA A 77 12.56 27.19 15.32
CA ALA A 77 12.74 28.61 15.50
C ALA A 77 13.77 28.95 16.63
N GLN A 78 13.76 28.16 17.69
CA GLN A 78 14.63 28.33 18.84
C GLN A 78 14.79 27.01 19.58
N ALA A 79 15.98 26.76 20.10
CA ALA A 79 16.29 25.66 21.03
C ALA A 79 17.07 26.20 22.22
N SER A 80 16.83 25.64 23.40
CA SER A 80 17.62 25.95 24.59
C SER A 80 18.97 25.22 24.55
N ASP A 81 19.94 25.69 25.32
CA ASP A 81 21.31 25.13 25.37
C ASP A 81 21.36 23.72 25.98
N ASP A 82 20.31 23.30 26.68
CA ASP A 82 20.13 21.96 27.28
C ASP A 82 19.11 21.10 26.59
N VAL A 83 18.66 21.48 25.37
CA VAL A 83 17.65 20.74 24.62
C VAL A 83 18.16 19.35 24.27
N ARG A 84 17.29 18.37 24.49
CA ARG A 84 17.39 17.03 23.88
C ARG A 84 16.06 16.74 23.23
N VAL A 85 16.07 16.34 21.95
CA VAL A 85 14.87 16.14 21.17
C VAL A 85 14.94 14.85 20.37
N GLN A 86 13.80 14.15 20.33
CA GLN A 86 13.54 12.98 19.48
C GLN A 86 12.56 13.38 18.39
N LEU A 87 12.79 12.87 17.18
CA LEU A 87 11.86 12.96 16.06
C LEU A 87 11.50 11.56 15.58
N ASP A 88 10.24 11.22 15.69
CA ASP A 88 9.68 9.97 15.21
C ASP A 88 8.72 10.20 14.06
N TYR A 89 8.72 9.27 13.10
CA TYR A 89 7.86 9.32 11.94
C TYR A 89 6.82 8.20 12.02
N TYR A 90 5.57 8.59 11.80
CA TYR A 90 4.41 7.71 11.86
C TYR A 90 3.68 7.72 10.53
N THR A 91 2.97 6.64 10.26
CA THR A 91 2.11 6.52 9.07
C THR A 91 0.91 5.62 9.37
N THR A 92 0.00 5.50 8.41
CA THR A 92 -1.10 4.53 8.48
C THR A 92 -0.63 3.15 8.04
N ALA A 93 -1.38 2.10 8.38
CA ALA A 93 -1.07 0.74 7.95
C ALA A 93 -0.95 0.61 6.42
N ALA A 94 -1.76 1.37 5.67
CA ALA A 94 -1.75 1.37 4.20
C ALA A 94 -0.39 1.76 3.59
N HIS A 95 0.39 2.59 4.28
CA HIS A 95 1.68 3.09 3.80
C HIS A 95 2.88 2.58 4.60
N TYR A 96 2.64 1.84 5.70
CA TYR A 96 3.70 1.40 6.61
C TYR A 96 4.79 0.59 5.90
N ILE A 97 4.39 -0.46 5.21
CA ILE A 97 5.35 -1.37 4.54
C ILE A 97 6.13 -0.63 3.45
N SER A 98 5.48 0.21 2.66
CA SER A 98 6.17 0.97 1.60
C SER A 98 7.17 1.97 2.16
N LEU A 99 6.82 2.71 3.20
CA LEU A 99 7.70 3.73 3.79
C LEU A 99 8.85 3.10 4.60
N ARG A 100 8.58 2.00 5.32
CA ARG A 100 9.60 1.35 6.15
C ARG A 100 10.61 0.54 5.34
N TYR A 101 10.15 -0.16 4.30
CA TYR A 101 10.95 -1.12 3.52
C TYR A 101 11.26 -0.66 2.09
N GLY A 102 10.77 0.52 1.68
CA GLY A 102 10.99 1.05 0.34
C GLY A 102 10.26 0.26 -0.77
N LEU A 103 9.20 -0.45 -0.43
CA LEU A 103 8.40 -1.18 -1.41
C LEU A 103 7.41 -0.24 -2.14
N THR A 104 6.92 -0.71 -3.29
CA THR A 104 5.77 -0.06 -3.94
C THR A 104 4.58 -0.02 -2.97
N ALA A 105 3.83 1.07 -2.96
CA ALA A 105 2.66 1.24 -2.11
C ALA A 105 1.62 0.13 -2.35
N THR A 106 0.92 -0.25 -1.29
CA THR A 106 -0.23 -1.17 -1.35
C THR A 106 -1.22 -0.70 -2.42
N HIS A 107 -1.76 -1.63 -3.19
CA HIS A 107 -2.71 -1.28 -4.24
C HIS A 107 -3.99 -0.67 -3.64
N SER A 108 -4.44 0.45 -4.21
CA SER A 108 -5.60 1.21 -3.69
C SER A 108 -6.86 0.36 -3.55
N GLU A 109 -7.08 -0.60 -4.47
CA GLU A 109 -8.25 -1.48 -4.42
C GLU A 109 -8.19 -2.48 -3.27
N VAL A 110 -6.98 -2.90 -2.85
CA VAL A 110 -6.81 -3.75 -1.65
C VAL A 110 -7.11 -2.94 -0.38
N ILE A 111 -6.63 -1.69 -0.31
CA ILE A 111 -6.95 -0.78 0.79
C ILE A 111 -8.47 -0.54 0.83
N ARG A 112 -9.09 -0.27 -0.33
CA ARG A 112 -10.54 -0.06 -0.46
C ARG A 112 -11.35 -1.28 0.00
N ALA A 113 -10.93 -2.50 -0.38
CA ALA A 113 -11.60 -3.72 0.06
C ALA A 113 -11.65 -3.84 1.59
N VAL A 114 -10.55 -3.52 2.27
CA VAL A 114 -10.46 -3.59 3.73
C VAL A 114 -11.16 -2.41 4.41
N GLU A 115 -10.87 -1.18 3.99
CA GLU A 115 -11.29 0.03 4.72
C GLU A 115 -12.71 0.50 4.36
N GLN A 116 -13.14 0.33 3.10
CA GLN A 116 -14.44 0.81 2.63
C GLN A 116 -15.48 -0.30 2.49
N HIS A 117 -15.07 -1.49 2.00
CA HIS A 117 -15.97 -2.63 1.87
C HIS A 117 -15.95 -3.56 3.09
N HIS A 118 -15.09 -3.26 4.08
CA HIS A 118 -15.04 -3.94 5.38
C HIS A 118 -14.82 -5.46 5.25
N VAL A 119 -14.01 -5.88 4.26
CA VAL A 119 -13.60 -7.29 4.20
C VAL A 119 -12.83 -7.61 5.48
N ALA A 120 -13.39 -8.50 6.28
CA ALA A 120 -12.83 -8.85 7.59
C ALA A 120 -11.61 -9.79 7.45
N PRO A 121 -10.65 -9.78 8.39
CA PRO A 121 -9.55 -10.70 8.42
C PRO A 121 -9.98 -12.16 8.31
N CYS A 122 -9.37 -12.88 7.36
CA CYS A 122 -9.62 -14.29 7.09
C CYS A 122 -8.36 -14.91 6.47
N ASN A 123 -8.39 -16.22 6.17
CA ASN A 123 -7.36 -16.84 5.36
C ASN A 123 -7.44 -16.29 3.93
N THR A 124 -6.31 -15.82 3.42
CA THR A 124 -6.25 -15.01 2.21
C THR A 124 -5.13 -15.48 1.29
N LEU A 125 -5.41 -15.51 -0.01
CA LEU A 125 -4.44 -15.79 -1.05
C LEU A 125 -4.11 -14.50 -1.81
N ASP A 126 -2.82 -14.13 -1.90
CA ASP A 126 -2.33 -13.09 -2.81
C ASP A 126 -1.66 -13.75 -4.02
N MET A 127 -2.36 -13.72 -5.17
CA MET A 127 -1.96 -14.36 -6.43
C MET A 127 -1.10 -13.41 -7.26
N GLY A 128 0.19 -13.74 -7.43
CA GLY A 128 1.17 -12.87 -8.05
C GLY A 128 1.63 -11.79 -7.08
N ALA A 129 2.05 -12.21 -5.90
CA ALA A 129 2.35 -11.33 -4.77
C ALA A 129 3.56 -10.40 -5.01
N GLY A 130 4.44 -10.72 -5.98
CA GLY A 130 5.62 -9.92 -6.32
C GLY A 130 6.54 -9.73 -5.11
N GLN A 131 6.79 -8.47 -4.73
CA GLN A 131 7.59 -8.10 -3.57
C GLN A 131 6.77 -8.01 -2.26
N GLY A 132 5.45 -8.29 -2.30
CA GLY A 132 4.61 -8.40 -1.12
C GLY A 132 3.83 -7.15 -0.72
N ARG A 133 3.70 -6.12 -1.58
CA ARG A 133 2.99 -4.88 -1.23
C ARG A 133 1.59 -5.09 -0.66
N ASN A 134 0.83 -6.04 -1.21
CA ASN A 134 -0.53 -6.36 -0.75
C ASN A 134 -0.51 -7.40 0.37
N ALA A 135 0.24 -8.50 0.20
CA ALA A 135 0.35 -9.56 1.19
C ALA A 135 0.76 -9.04 2.57
N LEU A 136 1.81 -8.20 2.62
CA LEU A 136 2.31 -7.64 3.88
C LEU A 136 1.34 -6.63 4.52
N TYR A 137 0.67 -5.81 3.71
CA TYR A 137 -0.39 -4.93 4.23
C TYR A 137 -1.54 -5.73 4.83
N LEU A 138 -2.05 -6.74 4.11
CA LEU A 138 -3.14 -7.58 4.60
C LEU A 138 -2.72 -8.34 5.88
N ALA A 139 -1.49 -8.85 5.95
CA ALA A 139 -0.97 -9.49 7.15
C ALA A 139 -0.91 -8.51 8.35
N LEU A 140 -0.52 -7.24 8.14
CA LEU A 140 -0.60 -6.19 9.16
C LEU A 140 -2.03 -5.90 9.64
N GLN A 141 -3.03 -6.10 8.77
CA GLN A 141 -4.45 -5.98 9.09
C GLN A 141 -5.01 -7.24 9.77
N GLY A 142 -4.19 -8.25 10.03
CA GLY A 142 -4.56 -9.48 10.73
C GLY A 142 -5.10 -10.59 9.84
N PHE A 143 -4.98 -10.48 8.51
CA PHE A 143 -5.29 -11.57 7.59
C PHE A 143 -4.22 -12.68 7.68
N ASP A 144 -4.63 -13.94 7.57
CA ASP A 144 -3.71 -15.09 7.45
C ASP A 144 -3.35 -15.30 5.99
N ILE A 145 -2.14 -14.86 5.59
CA ILE A 145 -1.75 -14.73 4.19
C ILE A 145 -0.99 -15.95 3.69
N THR A 146 -1.41 -16.43 2.50
CA THR A 146 -0.58 -17.22 1.60
C THR A 146 -0.26 -16.35 0.37
N ALA A 147 1.00 -16.03 0.18
CA ALA A 147 1.49 -15.24 -0.95
C ALA A 147 2.13 -16.17 -1.98
N VAL A 148 1.64 -16.16 -3.22
CA VAL A 148 2.15 -17.02 -4.29
C VAL A 148 2.70 -16.20 -5.45
N ASP A 149 3.84 -16.62 -5.98
CA ASP A 149 4.49 -16.01 -7.14
C ASP A 149 5.44 -17.02 -7.80
N THR A 150 5.85 -16.76 -9.03
CA THR A 150 6.93 -17.51 -9.71
C THR A 150 8.32 -16.95 -9.38
N ASN A 151 8.42 -15.77 -8.75
CA ASN A 151 9.68 -15.12 -8.39
C ASN A 151 10.13 -15.48 -6.96
N PRO A 152 11.11 -16.38 -6.78
CA PRO A 152 11.55 -16.81 -5.46
C PRO A 152 12.18 -15.67 -4.64
N ASN A 153 12.78 -14.66 -5.27
CA ASN A 153 13.37 -13.52 -4.56
C ASN A 153 12.30 -12.63 -3.95
N GLY A 154 11.18 -12.42 -4.64
CA GLY A 154 10.02 -11.70 -4.11
C GLY A 154 9.44 -12.43 -2.89
N LEU A 155 9.26 -13.75 -3.01
CA LEU A 155 8.75 -14.59 -1.91
C LEU A 155 9.69 -14.60 -0.70
N ALA A 156 11.01 -14.65 -0.91
CA ALA A 156 12.00 -14.55 0.16
C ALA A 156 11.94 -13.18 0.87
N ASN A 157 11.76 -12.09 0.12
CA ASN A 157 11.57 -10.75 0.68
C ASN A 157 10.31 -10.68 1.57
N ILE A 158 9.19 -11.23 1.10
CA ILE A 158 7.95 -11.31 1.89
C ILE A 158 8.19 -12.07 3.21
N ALA A 159 8.81 -13.24 3.13
CA ALA A 159 9.08 -14.08 4.30
C ALA A 159 10.00 -13.36 5.31
N GLN A 160 11.02 -12.65 4.84
CA GLN A 160 11.92 -11.88 5.69
C GLN A 160 11.17 -10.78 6.42
N ILE A 161 10.44 -9.92 5.70
CA ILE A 161 9.69 -8.80 6.29
C ILE A 161 8.63 -9.32 7.26
N ALA A 162 7.90 -10.38 6.89
CA ALA A 162 6.89 -10.98 7.75
C ALA A 162 7.49 -11.48 9.09
N ALA A 163 8.69 -12.08 9.05
CA ALA A 163 9.40 -12.51 10.24
C ALA A 163 9.86 -11.32 11.11
N GLU A 164 10.39 -10.24 10.49
CA GLU A 164 10.81 -9.03 11.20
C GLU A 164 9.63 -8.35 11.89
N GLU A 165 8.50 -8.25 11.21
CA GLU A 165 7.27 -7.62 11.72
C GLU A 165 6.43 -8.56 12.60
N ARG A 166 6.75 -9.85 12.63
CA ARG A 166 6.00 -10.91 13.35
C ARG A 166 4.54 -10.99 12.93
N ILE A 167 4.31 -10.87 11.62
CA ILE A 167 2.98 -10.96 11.01
C ILE A 167 2.78 -12.30 10.26
N PRO A 168 1.54 -12.81 10.18
CA PRO A 168 1.26 -14.13 9.59
C PRO A 168 1.29 -14.04 8.05
N ALA A 169 2.41 -14.42 7.42
CA ALA A 169 2.48 -14.57 5.97
C ALA A 169 3.31 -15.81 5.61
N ARG A 170 2.69 -16.73 4.87
CA ARG A 170 3.33 -17.88 4.23
C ARG A 170 3.61 -17.54 2.77
N THR A 171 4.66 -18.13 2.21
CA THR A 171 5.03 -17.93 0.81
C THR A 171 5.16 -19.27 0.10
N GLU A 172 4.67 -19.37 -1.13
CA GLU A 172 4.74 -20.59 -1.94
C GLU A 172 5.14 -20.23 -3.37
N LEU A 173 6.09 -21.00 -3.94
CA LEU A 173 6.44 -20.90 -5.34
C LEU A 173 5.33 -21.58 -6.16
N TYR A 174 4.59 -20.80 -6.93
CA TYR A 174 3.45 -21.31 -7.68
C TYR A 174 3.27 -20.55 -8.99
N ASP A 175 3.09 -21.32 -10.08
CA ASP A 175 2.72 -20.79 -11.38
C ASP A 175 1.19 -20.81 -11.54
N LEU A 176 0.59 -19.63 -11.61
CA LEU A 176 -0.85 -19.43 -11.72
C LEU A 176 -1.45 -20.10 -12.98
N ASN A 177 -0.65 -20.28 -14.05
CA ASN A 177 -1.10 -20.98 -15.26
C ASN A 177 -1.44 -22.46 -15.02
N GLN A 178 -1.05 -23.06 -13.90
CA GLN A 178 -1.45 -24.42 -13.54
C GLN A 178 -2.94 -24.52 -13.22
N ALA A 179 -3.56 -23.49 -12.63
CA ALA A 179 -4.95 -23.47 -12.18
C ALA A 179 -5.27 -24.71 -11.31
N ALA A 180 -4.53 -24.87 -10.22
CA ALA A 180 -4.59 -26.07 -9.36
C ALA A 180 -4.35 -25.69 -7.89
N LEU A 181 -5.14 -24.73 -7.37
CA LEU A 181 -5.13 -24.34 -5.96
C LEU A 181 -5.47 -25.58 -5.09
N GLN A 182 -4.86 -25.64 -3.89
CA GLN A 182 -5.00 -26.81 -3.00
C GLN A 182 -5.82 -26.50 -1.75
N HIS A 183 -6.16 -25.23 -1.51
CA HIS A 183 -6.83 -24.78 -0.29
C HIS A 183 -7.94 -23.81 -0.60
N ASP A 184 -8.92 -23.72 0.29
CA ASP A 184 -9.99 -22.75 0.20
C ASP A 184 -9.64 -21.49 0.98
N TYR A 185 -10.05 -20.33 0.46
CA TYR A 185 -9.75 -19.02 1.00
C TYR A 185 -11.02 -18.20 1.21
N GLY A 186 -11.03 -17.39 2.26
CA GLY A 186 -12.07 -16.38 2.49
C GLY A 186 -11.89 -15.15 1.60
N PHE A 187 -10.66 -14.87 1.16
CA PHE A 187 -10.36 -13.74 0.27
C PHE A 187 -9.24 -14.13 -0.70
N ILE A 188 -9.46 -13.97 -2.00
CA ILE A 188 -8.44 -14.16 -3.04
C ILE A 188 -8.20 -12.82 -3.74
N VAL A 189 -6.94 -12.39 -3.75
CA VAL A 189 -6.51 -11.11 -4.33
C VAL A 189 -5.58 -11.37 -5.51
N SER A 190 -5.81 -10.68 -6.64
CA SER A 190 -4.90 -10.64 -7.76
C SER A 190 -4.89 -9.23 -8.37
N THR A 191 -3.83 -8.47 -8.16
CA THR A 191 -3.72 -7.10 -8.69
C THR A 191 -2.58 -7.00 -9.69
N VAL A 192 -2.90 -6.54 -10.90
CA VAL A 192 -1.95 -6.34 -12.02
C VAL A 192 -1.10 -7.57 -12.33
N THR A 193 -1.67 -8.76 -12.22
CA THR A 193 -1.00 -10.04 -12.44
C THR A 193 -1.52 -10.75 -13.69
N PHE A 194 -2.84 -10.79 -13.90
CA PHE A 194 -3.47 -11.51 -15.01
C PHE A 194 -2.90 -11.13 -16.38
N MET A 195 -2.49 -9.89 -16.57
CA MET A 195 -1.92 -9.41 -17.83
C MET A 195 -0.63 -10.13 -18.27
N PHE A 196 -0.01 -10.89 -17.38
CA PHE A 196 1.21 -11.67 -17.63
C PHE A 196 0.94 -13.17 -17.78
N LEU A 197 -0.32 -13.61 -17.60
CA LEU A 197 -0.72 -15.02 -17.69
C LEU A 197 -1.02 -15.42 -19.14
N GLU A 198 -1.00 -16.72 -19.39
CA GLU A 198 -1.35 -17.27 -20.69
C GLU A 198 -2.85 -17.09 -20.93
N ARG A 199 -3.21 -16.45 -22.06
CA ARG A 199 -4.61 -16.18 -22.43
C ARG A 199 -5.51 -17.40 -22.34
N ASP A 200 -5.05 -18.52 -22.86
CA ASP A 200 -5.82 -19.77 -22.90
C ASP A 200 -6.03 -20.39 -21.51
N ARG A 201 -5.22 -19.99 -20.52
CA ARG A 201 -5.31 -20.48 -19.14
C ARG A 201 -6.24 -19.65 -18.27
N VAL A 202 -6.48 -18.39 -18.62
CA VAL A 202 -7.26 -17.45 -17.78
C VAL A 202 -8.65 -17.99 -17.41
N PRO A 203 -9.45 -18.60 -18.31
CA PRO A 203 -10.74 -19.18 -17.91
C PRO A 203 -10.62 -20.25 -16.81
N ALA A 204 -9.61 -21.11 -16.90
CA ALA A 204 -9.36 -22.16 -15.92
C ALA A 204 -8.88 -21.56 -14.58
N ILE A 205 -8.02 -20.53 -14.61
CA ILE A 205 -7.54 -19.85 -13.43
C ILE A 205 -8.69 -19.18 -12.67
N ILE A 206 -9.60 -18.49 -13.38
CA ILE A 206 -10.77 -17.86 -12.79
C ILE A 206 -11.71 -18.92 -12.18
N ALA A 207 -11.97 -20.01 -12.90
CA ALA A 207 -12.79 -21.10 -12.39
C ALA A 207 -12.18 -21.75 -11.14
N ASP A 208 -10.87 -21.92 -11.10
CA ASP A 208 -10.13 -22.43 -9.94
C ASP A 208 -10.21 -21.48 -8.74
N MET A 209 -10.02 -20.16 -8.97
CA MET A 209 -10.24 -19.12 -7.93
C MET A 209 -11.67 -19.20 -7.36
N GLN A 210 -12.67 -19.29 -8.23
CA GLN A 210 -14.07 -19.38 -7.81
C GLN A 210 -14.35 -20.65 -7.02
N ALA A 211 -13.81 -21.79 -7.47
CA ALA A 211 -13.97 -23.07 -6.78
C ALA A 211 -13.39 -23.01 -5.36
N HIS A 212 -12.20 -22.44 -5.21
CA HIS A 212 -11.46 -22.33 -3.95
C HIS A 212 -11.77 -21.06 -3.13
N THR A 213 -12.79 -20.29 -3.51
CA THR A 213 -13.34 -19.24 -2.64
C THR A 213 -14.43 -19.84 -1.77
N GLN A 214 -14.38 -19.63 -0.46
CA GLN A 214 -15.39 -20.06 0.49
C GLN A 214 -16.75 -19.37 0.22
N SER A 215 -17.87 -19.99 0.56
CA SER A 215 -19.18 -19.31 0.51
C SER A 215 -19.16 -18.04 1.36
N GLY A 216 -19.64 -16.93 0.83
CA GLY A 216 -19.55 -15.61 1.44
C GLY A 216 -18.16 -14.96 1.35
N GLY A 217 -17.15 -15.65 0.80
CA GLY A 217 -15.80 -15.12 0.57
C GLY A 217 -15.73 -14.20 -0.64
N TYR A 218 -14.54 -13.63 -0.89
CA TYR A 218 -14.36 -12.53 -1.85
C TYR A 218 -13.25 -12.83 -2.85
N ASN A 219 -13.43 -12.33 -4.09
CA ASN A 219 -12.36 -12.20 -5.06
C ASN A 219 -12.16 -10.73 -5.43
N LEU A 220 -10.91 -10.28 -5.39
CA LEU A 220 -10.48 -8.97 -5.87
C LEU A 220 -9.55 -9.16 -7.06
N ILE A 221 -9.93 -8.60 -8.21
CA ILE A 221 -9.12 -8.65 -9.43
C ILE A 221 -8.95 -7.24 -9.98
N VAL A 222 -7.69 -6.89 -10.27
CA VAL A 222 -7.33 -5.69 -11.03
C VAL A 222 -6.47 -6.10 -12.20
N CYS A 223 -6.91 -5.79 -13.42
CA CYS A 223 -6.19 -6.14 -14.62
C CYS A 223 -6.36 -5.10 -15.73
N ALA A 224 -5.38 -5.04 -16.63
CA ALA A 224 -5.44 -4.27 -17.86
C ALA A 224 -6.57 -4.75 -18.77
N MET A 225 -7.16 -3.82 -19.50
CA MET A 225 -8.16 -4.08 -20.53
C MET A 225 -7.64 -3.62 -21.88
N ASP A 226 -8.16 -4.27 -22.94
CA ASP A 226 -8.01 -3.84 -24.33
C ASP A 226 -9.40 -3.67 -24.93
N THR A 227 -9.82 -2.44 -25.16
CA THR A 227 -11.17 -2.12 -25.63
C THR A 227 -11.13 -1.28 -26.90
N PRO A 228 -12.12 -1.40 -27.81
CA PRO A 228 -12.11 -0.67 -29.08
C PRO A 228 -12.02 0.86 -28.94
N ASP A 229 -12.61 1.41 -27.89
CA ASP A 229 -12.59 2.85 -27.58
C ASP A 229 -11.29 3.29 -26.89
N TYR A 230 -10.53 2.33 -26.31
CA TYR A 230 -9.25 2.61 -25.67
C TYR A 230 -8.31 1.40 -25.77
N PRO A 231 -7.65 1.18 -26.91
CA PRO A 231 -6.73 0.08 -27.11
C PRO A 231 -5.55 0.11 -26.13
N CYS A 232 -5.18 -1.06 -25.60
CA CYS A 232 -4.04 -1.18 -24.70
C CYS A 232 -2.72 -1.03 -25.48
N PRO A 233 -1.86 -0.05 -25.14
CA PRO A 233 -0.60 0.19 -25.86
C PRO A 233 0.51 -0.78 -25.44
N MET A 234 0.26 -1.63 -24.43
CA MET A 234 1.26 -2.53 -23.86
C MET A 234 1.15 -3.93 -24.44
N PRO A 235 2.27 -4.62 -24.72
CA PRO A 235 2.29 -5.97 -25.29
C PRO A 235 2.04 -7.03 -24.20
N PHE A 236 0.92 -6.93 -23.49
CA PHE A 236 0.55 -7.92 -22.47
C PHE A 236 0.12 -9.24 -23.11
N SER A 237 0.41 -10.35 -22.42
CA SER A 237 -0.03 -11.69 -22.84
C SER A 237 -1.55 -11.83 -22.78
N PHE A 238 -2.18 -11.13 -21.82
CA PHE A 238 -3.61 -11.11 -21.62
C PHE A 238 -4.12 -9.70 -21.26
N THR A 239 -5.32 -9.38 -21.70
CA THR A 239 -6.11 -8.20 -21.32
C THR A 239 -7.57 -8.59 -21.38
N PHE A 240 -8.38 -8.07 -20.45
CA PHE A 240 -9.83 -8.27 -20.51
C PHE A 240 -10.47 -7.37 -21.58
N GLN A 241 -11.52 -7.89 -22.22
CA GLN A 241 -12.44 -7.12 -23.03
C GLN A 241 -13.52 -6.48 -22.14
N ALA A 242 -14.29 -5.52 -22.68
CA ALA A 242 -15.40 -4.90 -21.97
C ALA A 242 -16.40 -5.96 -21.46
N ASN A 243 -16.75 -5.89 -20.18
CA ASN A 243 -17.62 -6.81 -19.44
C ASN A 243 -17.14 -8.27 -19.35
N GLU A 244 -16.03 -8.67 -19.94
CA GLU A 244 -15.55 -10.07 -19.94
C GLU A 244 -15.37 -10.60 -18.51
N LEU A 245 -14.75 -9.84 -17.61
CA LEU A 245 -14.59 -10.26 -16.21
C LEU A 245 -15.95 -10.36 -15.49
N ARG A 246 -16.90 -9.49 -15.80
CA ARG A 246 -18.25 -9.55 -15.24
C ARG A 246 -18.96 -10.86 -15.64
N ASP A 247 -18.79 -11.29 -16.87
CA ASP A 247 -19.42 -12.52 -17.38
C ASP A 247 -18.87 -13.76 -16.67
N TYR A 248 -17.56 -13.81 -16.38
CA TYR A 248 -16.97 -14.89 -15.56
C TYR A 248 -17.56 -14.96 -14.15
N TYR A 249 -17.95 -13.83 -13.55
CA TYR A 249 -18.52 -13.77 -12.21
C TYR A 249 -20.05 -13.63 -12.20
N ALA A 250 -20.71 -14.08 -13.26
CA ALA A 250 -22.18 -14.12 -13.30
C ALA A 250 -22.74 -14.91 -12.09
N GLY A 251 -23.67 -14.31 -11.35
CA GLY A 251 -24.25 -14.89 -10.13
C GLY A 251 -23.52 -14.55 -8.83
N TRP A 252 -22.36 -13.87 -8.89
CA TRP A 252 -21.70 -13.32 -7.71
C TRP A 252 -22.26 -11.91 -7.39
N GLU A 253 -22.17 -11.51 -6.13
CA GLU A 253 -22.48 -10.13 -5.69
C GLU A 253 -21.30 -9.20 -5.97
N PHE A 254 -21.47 -8.23 -6.87
CA PHE A 254 -20.45 -7.20 -7.10
C PHE A 254 -20.56 -6.11 -6.03
N LEU A 255 -19.59 -6.04 -5.13
CA LEU A 255 -19.45 -4.95 -4.17
C LEU A 255 -18.82 -3.71 -4.83
N ASP A 256 -17.93 -3.95 -5.78
CA ASP A 256 -17.34 -2.92 -6.64
C ASP A 256 -17.04 -3.54 -8.02
N TYR A 257 -17.39 -2.82 -9.08
CA TYR A 257 -17.02 -3.20 -10.45
C TYR A 257 -16.90 -1.95 -11.30
N ARG A 258 -15.70 -1.68 -11.79
CA ARG A 258 -15.40 -0.50 -12.60
C ARG A 258 -14.46 -0.87 -13.75
N GLU A 259 -14.76 -0.32 -14.91
CA GLU A 259 -13.89 -0.36 -16.10
C GLU A 259 -13.52 1.10 -16.39
N GLU A 260 -12.35 1.53 -15.93
CA GLU A 260 -11.97 2.94 -15.91
C GLU A 260 -10.54 3.17 -16.41
N LEU A 261 -10.27 4.40 -16.84
CA LEU A 261 -8.91 4.82 -17.18
C LEU A 261 -8.03 4.81 -15.95
N GLY A 262 -6.87 4.19 -16.08
CA GLY A 262 -5.81 4.20 -15.09
C GLY A 262 -4.49 4.56 -15.74
N ALA A 263 -3.48 4.79 -14.91
CA ALA A 263 -2.13 5.11 -15.35
C ALA A 263 -1.12 4.10 -14.79
N MET A 264 -0.16 3.70 -15.61
CA MET A 264 1.02 2.97 -15.15
C MET A 264 2.11 3.92 -14.66
N HIS A 265 3.04 3.38 -13.88
CA HIS A 265 4.30 4.08 -13.56
C HIS A 265 5.21 4.26 -14.78
N ALA A 266 5.02 3.43 -15.84
CA ALA A 266 5.72 3.59 -17.10
C ALA A 266 5.31 4.91 -17.78
N LYS A 267 6.28 5.59 -18.40
CA LYS A 267 6.08 6.85 -19.11
C LYS A 267 6.18 6.65 -20.62
N ASP A 268 5.37 7.41 -21.36
CA ASP A 268 5.46 7.50 -22.82
C ASP A 268 6.72 8.28 -23.27
N ALA A 269 6.89 8.42 -24.58
CA ALA A 269 8.02 9.17 -25.18
C ALA A 269 8.00 10.67 -24.80
N HIS A 270 6.90 11.20 -24.30
CA HIS A 270 6.74 12.60 -23.88
C HIS A 270 6.88 12.77 -22.36
N GLY A 271 7.14 11.67 -21.62
CA GLY A 271 7.28 11.67 -20.16
C GLY A 271 5.96 11.62 -19.39
N ASN A 272 4.81 11.45 -20.06
CA ASN A 272 3.52 11.30 -19.41
C ASN A 272 3.30 9.84 -18.99
N PRO A 273 2.56 9.58 -17.90
CA PRO A 273 2.16 8.23 -17.53
C PRO A 273 1.39 7.56 -18.66
N VAL A 274 1.75 6.31 -18.98
CA VAL A 274 1.00 5.53 -19.98
C VAL A 274 -0.38 5.21 -19.41
N GLN A 275 -1.43 5.63 -20.14
CA GLN A 275 -2.83 5.44 -19.74
C GLN A 275 -3.51 4.38 -20.60
N PHE A 276 -4.31 3.53 -19.98
CA PHE A 276 -5.25 2.61 -20.62
C PHE A 276 -6.30 2.16 -19.60
N LYS A 277 -7.30 1.41 -20.05
CA LYS A 277 -8.36 0.95 -19.15
C LYS A 277 -7.91 -0.21 -18.26
N PHE A 278 -8.41 -0.20 -17.05
CA PHE A 278 -8.34 -1.30 -16.10
C PHE A 278 -9.74 -1.73 -15.69
N VAL A 279 -9.93 -3.02 -15.49
CA VAL A 279 -11.05 -3.54 -14.74
C VAL A 279 -10.64 -3.72 -13.28
N ASN A 280 -11.46 -3.19 -12.39
CA ASN A 280 -11.36 -3.33 -10.93
C ASN A 280 -12.63 -4.04 -10.48
N MET A 281 -12.48 -5.18 -9.83
CA MET A 281 -13.60 -5.98 -9.36
C MET A 281 -13.37 -6.45 -7.94
N LEU A 282 -14.34 -6.21 -7.06
CA LEU A 282 -14.50 -6.91 -5.79
C LEU A 282 -15.86 -7.60 -5.81
N ALA A 283 -15.85 -8.93 -5.84
CA ALA A 283 -17.06 -9.74 -5.88
C ALA A 283 -17.12 -10.73 -4.72
N ARG A 284 -18.32 -10.95 -4.19
CA ARG A 284 -18.61 -11.89 -3.10
C ARG A 284 -19.30 -13.12 -3.63
N LYS A 285 -18.81 -14.29 -3.22
CA LYS A 285 -19.42 -15.58 -3.53
C LYS A 285 -20.74 -15.75 -2.78
N PRO A 286 -21.81 -16.24 -3.40
CA PRO A 286 -23.06 -16.59 -2.74
C PRO A 286 -22.90 -17.58 -1.59
#